data_01b53e178a0f4f853360c6aed91d398b
#
_entry.id   01b53e178a0f4f853360c6aed91d398b
#
_cell.length_a   1.000
_cell.length_b   1.000
_cell.length_c   1.000
_cell.angle_alpha   90.00
_cell.angle_beta   90.00
_cell.angle_gamma   90.00
#
_symmetry.space_group_name_H-M   'P 1'
#
loop_
_entity.id
_entity.type
_entity.pdbx_description
1 polymer ?
#
loop_
_entity_poly.entity_id
_entity_poly.type
_entity_poly.pdbx_seq_one_letter_code
_entity_poly.pdbx_strand_id
1 'polypeptide(L)'
;MHVTLVEINVHDDKDDEFIDVFRLNHLGSVREEGNLRFDVLQDPEVKSRFYIYEAYKDEAAVAFHKTTPHYLACVEKLESLMSCPRKKRIFNGLMP
;
A
#
# COMPACT_ATOMS: atom_id res chain seq x y z
N MET A 1 -11.05 -13.90 1.88
CA MET A 1 -9.78 -13.20 2.06
C MET A 1 -10.02 -11.71 2.28
N HIS A 2 -9.12 -11.07 2.97
CA HIS A 2 -9.20 -9.65 3.30
C HIS A 2 -8.55 -8.83 2.18
N VAL A 3 -9.30 -7.91 1.58
CA VAL A 3 -8.80 -7.04 0.51
C VAL A 3 -8.90 -5.58 0.94
N THR A 4 -7.84 -4.82 0.68
CA THR A 4 -7.82 -3.39 0.95
C THR A 4 -7.43 -2.65 -0.32
N LEU A 5 -8.16 -1.60 -0.64
CA LEU A 5 -7.80 -0.66 -1.70
C LEU A 5 -7.52 0.68 -1.05
N VAL A 6 -6.29 1.18 -1.21
CA VAL A 6 -5.85 2.43 -0.60
C VAL A 6 -5.56 3.44 -1.70
N GLU A 7 -6.21 4.60 -1.65
CA GLU A 7 -5.90 5.73 -2.52
C GLU A 7 -4.94 6.67 -1.81
N ILE A 8 -3.82 6.96 -2.44
CA ILE A 8 -2.78 7.84 -1.89
C ILE A 8 -2.49 8.94 -2.89
N ASN A 9 -2.62 10.18 -2.45
CA ASN A 9 -2.26 11.35 -3.24
C ASN A 9 -1.05 12.01 -2.60
N VAL A 10 -0.02 12.25 -3.39
CA VAL A 10 1.22 12.89 -2.91
C VAL A 10 1.32 14.33 -3.45
N HIS A 11 2.21 15.11 -2.85
CA HIS A 11 2.50 16.45 -3.35
C HIS A 11 3.10 16.38 -4.75
N ASP A 12 2.92 17.41 -5.54
CA ASP A 12 3.55 17.52 -6.85
C ASP A 12 5.07 17.34 -6.70
N ASP A 13 5.69 16.68 -7.66
CA ASP A 13 7.11 16.37 -7.68
C ASP A 13 7.56 15.31 -6.65
N LYS A 14 6.62 14.65 -5.95
CA LYS A 14 6.94 13.60 -4.98
C LYS A 14 6.61 12.18 -5.47
N ASP A 15 6.17 12.05 -6.71
CA ASP A 15 5.80 10.75 -7.27
C ASP A 15 6.98 9.78 -7.33
N ASP A 16 8.17 10.22 -7.75
CA ASP A 16 9.35 9.34 -7.79
C ASP A 16 9.79 8.90 -6.39
N GLU A 17 9.75 9.81 -5.42
CA GLU A 17 10.09 9.49 -4.04
C GLU A 17 9.09 8.49 -3.44
N PHE A 18 7.80 8.67 -3.74
CA PHE A 18 6.76 7.71 -3.36
C PHE A 18 7.05 6.32 -3.91
N ILE A 19 7.39 6.24 -5.19
CA ILE A 19 7.70 4.97 -5.85
C ILE A 19 8.86 4.27 -5.14
N ASP A 20 9.92 4.99 -4.80
CA ASP A 20 11.06 4.43 -4.09
C ASP A 20 10.68 3.92 -2.69
N VAL A 21 9.87 4.69 -1.95
CA VAL A 21 9.40 4.29 -0.63
C VAL A 21 8.54 3.02 -0.71
N PHE A 22 7.61 2.97 -1.64
CA PHE A 22 6.71 1.82 -1.77
C PHE A 22 7.38 0.60 -2.39
N ARG A 23 8.45 0.76 -3.14
CA ARG A 23 9.19 -0.39 -3.66
C ARG A 23 9.68 -1.28 -2.53
N LEU A 24 10.22 -0.71 -1.47
CA LEU A 24 10.70 -1.47 -0.32
C LEU A 24 9.55 -2.16 0.42
N ASN A 25 8.44 -1.45 0.60
CA ASN A 25 7.26 -2.04 1.24
C ASN A 25 6.70 -3.18 0.39
N HIS A 26 6.63 -3.00 -0.92
CA HIS A 26 6.18 -4.03 -1.86
C HIS A 26 7.04 -5.28 -1.75
N LEU A 27 8.37 -5.12 -1.83
CA LEU A 27 9.29 -6.26 -1.78
C LEU A 27 9.18 -7.04 -0.46
N GLY A 28 9.01 -6.34 0.66
CA GLY A 28 8.82 -6.98 1.95
C GLY A 28 7.45 -7.65 2.07
N SER A 29 6.42 -6.98 1.59
CA SER A 29 5.03 -7.46 1.72
C SER A 29 4.78 -8.73 0.93
N VAL A 30 5.29 -8.85 -0.29
CA VAL A 30 5.08 -10.05 -1.12
C VAL A 30 5.78 -11.28 -0.57
N ARG A 31 6.70 -11.12 0.38
CA ARG A 31 7.39 -12.21 1.06
C ARG A 31 6.66 -12.68 2.31
N GLU A 32 5.67 -11.93 2.79
CA GLU A 32 4.88 -12.34 3.96
C GLU A 32 4.05 -13.55 3.62
N GLU A 33 4.03 -14.54 4.51
CA GLU A 33 3.30 -15.80 4.28
C GLU A 33 1.82 -15.57 4.00
N GLY A 34 1.21 -14.62 4.71
CA GLY A 34 -0.22 -14.35 4.57
C GLY A 34 -0.58 -13.37 3.47
N ASN A 35 0.39 -12.80 2.76
CA ASN A 35 0.12 -11.88 1.67
C ASN A 35 -0.19 -12.64 0.38
N LEU A 36 -1.31 -12.31 -0.25
CA LEU A 36 -1.72 -12.91 -1.52
C LEU A 36 -1.45 -11.98 -2.70
N ARG A 37 -1.45 -10.67 -2.45
CA ARG A 37 -1.26 -9.68 -3.51
C ARG A 37 -0.90 -8.33 -2.90
N PHE A 38 0.03 -7.63 -3.54
CA PHE A 38 0.40 -6.27 -3.14
C PHE A 38 0.79 -5.51 -4.41
N ASP A 39 -0.19 -4.85 -5.03
CA ASP A 39 0.00 -4.12 -6.27
C ASP A 39 0.09 -2.62 -5.97
N VAL A 40 1.11 -1.98 -6.53
CA VAL A 40 1.27 -0.52 -6.49
C VAL A 40 0.90 0.00 -7.86
N LEU A 41 -0.18 0.79 -7.92
CA LEU A 41 -0.76 1.29 -9.16
C LEU A 41 -0.66 2.81 -9.21
N GLN A 42 -0.41 3.35 -10.38
CA GLN A 42 -0.38 4.80 -10.59
C GLN A 42 -1.51 5.18 -11.54
N ASP A 43 -2.23 6.26 -11.23
CA ASP A 43 -3.24 6.81 -12.12
C ASP A 43 -2.56 7.24 -13.42
N PRO A 44 -3.06 6.82 -14.60
CA PRO A 44 -2.41 7.13 -15.87
C PRO A 44 -2.50 8.61 -16.25
N GLU A 45 -3.41 9.35 -15.65
CA GLU A 45 -3.63 10.77 -15.97
C GLU A 45 -3.14 11.71 -14.86
N VAL A 46 -2.98 11.20 -13.63
CA VAL A 46 -2.56 12.00 -12.48
C VAL A 46 -1.36 11.34 -11.82
N LYS A 47 -0.15 11.79 -12.14
CA LYS A 47 1.09 11.20 -11.65
C LYS A 47 1.20 11.14 -10.13
N SER A 48 0.56 12.07 -9.43
CA SER A 48 0.61 12.14 -7.97
C SER A 48 -0.41 11.26 -7.28
N ARG A 49 -1.20 10.49 -8.01
CA ARG A 49 -2.24 9.62 -7.45
C ARG A 49 -1.90 8.15 -7.64
N PHE A 50 -1.90 7.42 -6.53
CA PHE A 50 -1.57 6.01 -6.49
C PHE A 50 -2.66 5.22 -5.80
N TYR A 51 -2.74 3.94 -6.16
CA TYR A 51 -3.63 3.00 -5.49
C TYR A 51 -2.82 1.77 -5.09
N ILE A 52 -3.05 1.28 -3.88
CA ILE A 52 -2.43 0.05 -3.40
C ILE A 52 -3.54 -0.99 -3.27
N TYR A 53 -3.42 -2.07 -4.02
CA TYR A 53 -4.35 -3.19 -3.94
C TYR A 53 -3.65 -4.28 -3.14
N GLU A 54 -4.13 -4.54 -1.92
CA GLU A 54 -3.54 -5.51 -1.01
C GLU A 54 -4.54 -6.61 -0.70
N ALA A 55 -4.09 -7.86 -0.78
CA ALA A 55 -4.92 -8.99 -0.40
C ALA A 55 -4.16 -9.88 0.56
N TYR A 56 -4.83 -10.30 1.63
CA TYR A 56 -4.30 -11.16 2.69
C TYR A 56 -5.24 -12.33 2.92
N LYS A 57 -4.68 -13.47 3.34
CA LYS A 57 -5.49 -14.67 3.54
C LYS A 57 -6.53 -14.51 4.65
N ASP A 58 -6.23 -13.71 5.68
CA ASP A 58 -7.11 -13.46 6.82
C ASP A 58 -6.72 -12.17 7.56
N GLU A 59 -7.47 -11.85 8.61
CA GLU A 59 -7.20 -10.66 9.42
C GLU A 59 -5.92 -10.77 10.25
N ALA A 60 -5.54 -11.98 10.64
CA ALA A 60 -4.29 -12.19 11.35
C ALA A 60 -3.10 -11.81 10.46
N ALA A 61 -3.16 -12.13 9.17
CA ALA A 61 -2.12 -11.75 8.22
C ALA A 61 -2.05 -10.22 8.05
N VAL A 62 -3.18 -9.53 8.06
CA VAL A 62 -3.22 -8.06 8.03
C VAL A 62 -2.55 -7.49 9.28
N ALA A 63 -2.90 -8.01 10.44
CA ALA A 63 -2.31 -7.57 11.70
C ALA A 63 -0.79 -7.78 11.71
N PHE A 64 -0.34 -8.93 11.23
CA PHE A 64 1.09 -9.22 11.12
C PHE A 64 1.79 -8.22 10.20
N HIS A 65 1.23 -7.93 9.02
CA HIS A 65 1.78 -6.97 8.08
C HIS A 65 2.07 -5.62 8.74
N LYS A 66 1.16 -5.14 9.58
CA LYS A 66 1.28 -3.85 10.26
C LYS A 66 2.37 -3.81 11.32
N THR A 67 2.95 -4.94 11.70
CA THR A 67 4.07 -5.01 12.65
C THR A 67 5.42 -5.07 11.97
N THR A 68 5.46 -5.22 10.65
CA THR A 68 6.70 -5.44 9.92
C THR A 68 7.54 -4.18 9.79
N PRO A 69 8.88 -4.32 9.73
CA PRO A 69 9.76 -3.17 9.53
C PRO A 69 9.48 -2.43 8.23
N HIS A 70 9.18 -3.15 7.15
CA HIS A 70 8.92 -2.52 5.84
C HIS A 70 7.63 -1.71 5.86
N TYR A 71 6.59 -2.16 6.58
CA TYR A 71 5.36 -1.39 6.72
C TYR A 71 5.59 -0.12 7.56
N LEU A 72 6.21 -0.28 8.73
CA LEU A 72 6.43 0.83 9.66
C LEU A 72 7.30 1.93 9.03
N ALA A 73 8.38 1.55 8.35
CA ALA A 73 9.24 2.50 7.67
C ALA A 73 8.52 3.23 6.53
N CYS A 74 7.68 2.51 5.80
CA CYS A 74 6.88 3.09 4.71
C CYS A 74 5.90 4.13 5.25
N VAL A 75 5.14 3.81 6.28
CA VAL A 75 4.15 4.71 6.85
C VAL A 75 4.79 5.97 7.40
N GLU A 76 5.95 5.84 8.04
CA GLU A 76 6.69 6.98 8.57
C GLU A 76 7.08 7.96 7.47
N LYS A 77 7.64 7.45 6.37
CA LYS A 77 8.06 8.29 5.25
C LYS A 77 6.89 8.86 4.46
N LEU A 78 5.80 8.10 4.38
CA LEU A 78 4.62 8.48 3.63
C LEU A 78 3.98 9.76 4.17
N GLU A 79 4.05 9.98 5.47
CA GLU A 79 3.45 11.13 6.13
C GLU A 79 3.84 12.46 5.47
N SER A 80 5.12 12.64 5.16
CA SER A 80 5.62 13.88 4.55
C SER A 80 5.35 13.97 3.04
N LEU A 81 5.01 12.86 2.39
CA LEU A 81 4.78 12.81 0.95
C LEU A 81 3.32 13.09 0.57
N MET A 82 2.39 12.74 1.45
CA MET A 82 0.97 12.85 1.15
C MET A 82 0.48 14.30 1.16
N SER A 83 -0.32 14.66 0.15
CA SER A 83 -0.97 15.96 0.06
C SER A 83 -2.29 16.00 0.84
N CYS A 84 -2.85 14.83 1.16
CA CYS A 84 -4.06 14.69 1.95
C CYS A 84 -4.06 13.31 2.60
N PRO A 85 -4.92 13.06 3.60
CA PRO A 85 -5.01 11.73 4.21
C PRO A 85 -5.36 10.66 3.18
N ARG A 86 -4.74 9.49 3.31
CA ARG A 86 -5.04 8.36 2.44
C ARG A 86 -6.48 7.87 2.69
N LYS A 87 -7.10 7.36 1.61
CA LYS A 87 -8.46 6.83 1.66
C LYS A 87 -8.39 5.32 1.54
N LYS A 88 -9.01 4.64 2.48
CA LYS A 88 -8.93 3.18 2.57
C LYS A 88 -10.32 2.57 2.50
N ARG A 89 -10.46 1.52 1.66
CA ARG A 89 -11.68 0.72 1.60
C ARG A 89 -11.31 -0.74 1.80
N ILE A 90 -12.15 -1.44 2.55
CA ILE A 90 -11.97 -2.86 2.87
C ILE A 90 -13.05 -3.65 2.16
N PHE A 91 -12.65 -4.78 1.58
CA PHE A 91 -13.54 -5.68 0.86
C PHE A 91 -13.32 -7.12 1.32
N ASN A 92 -14.35 -7.94 1.18
CA ASN A 92 -14.20 -9.39 1.28
C ASN A 92 -13.89 -9.92 -0.12
N GLY A 93 -12.73 -10.53 -0.29
CA GLY A 93 -12.37 -11.14 -1.56
C GLY A 93 -13.11 -12.45 -1.74
N LEU A 94 -13.94 -12.54 -2.77
CA LEU A 94 -14.77 -13.71 -3.02
C LEU A 94 -14.15 -14.64 -4.08
N MET A 95 -13.65 -14.07 -5.15
CA MET A 95 -13.11 -14.82 -6.30
C MET A 95 -11.89 -14.10 -6.84
N PRO A 96 -10.70 -14.40 -6.29
CA PRO A 96 -9.47 -13.77 -6.73
C PRO A 96 -9.02 -14.22 -8.10
#